data_8c4ff45e0e7edf6ff74af62b3d8f13b7
#
_entry.id   8c4ff45e0e7edf6ff74af62b3d8f13b7
#
_cell.length_a   1.000
_cell.length_b   1.000
_cell.length_c   1.000
_cell.angle_alpha   90.00
_cell.angle_beta   90.00
_cell.angle_gamma   90.00
#
_symmetry.space_group_name_H-M   'P 1'
#
loop_
_entity.id
_entity.type
_entity.pdbx_description
1 polymer ?
#
loop_
_entity_poly.entity_id
_entity_poly.type
_entity_poly.pdbx_seq_one_letter_code
_entity_poly.pdbx_strand_id
1 'polypeptide(L)'
;GSLAEVHDVLRLADTKRGLFATAGCHPTRSTELESYGAPAYMNALKDVILANPCIVAVGECGLDYDRLHFSPADAQQRCFKLQLQLAEQVRLPLFLHSRGAHTDFVRILRPHLSSLRLDHTEPTPESKGSVGVVHSFTGTLDEMQ
;
A
#
# COMPACT_ATOMS: atom_id res chain seq x y z
N GLY A 1 0.76 4.51 -9.47
CA GLY A 1 1.71 4.21 -8.47
C GLY A 1 2.89 3.38 -8.92
N SER A 2 4.00 4.06 -9.12
CA SER A 2 5.33 3.47 -9.32
C SER A 2 6.36 4.34 -8.60
N LEU A 3 7.58 3.84 -8.40
CA LEU A 3 8.67 4.62 -7.78
C LEU A 3 8.95 5.92 -8.56
N ALA A 4 8.91 5.88 -9.88
CA ALA A 4 9.09 7.08 -10.71
C ALA A 4 7.98 8.12 -10.48
N GLU A 5 6.72 7.68 -10.44
CA GLU A 5 5.57 8.56 -10.20
C GLU A 5 5.55 9.18 -8.81
N VAL A 6 6.14 8.51 -7.79
CA VAL A 6 6.27 9.08 -6.44
C VAL A 6 7.04 10.40 -6.48
N HIS A 7 8.13 10.49 -7.24
CA HIS A 7 8.89 11.74 -7.37
C HIS A 7 8.08 12.85 -8.05
N ASP A 8 7.23 12.52 -9.04
CA ASP A 8 6.35 13.47 -9.69
C ASP A 8 5.28 14.02 -8.73
N VAL A 9 4.69 13.12 -7.94
CA VAL A 9 3.69 13.48 -6.93
C VAL A 9 4.30 14.35 -5.82
N LEU A 10 5.53 14.07 -5.39
CA LEU A 10 6.23 14.89 -4.41
C LEU A 10 6.49 16.31 -4.92
N ARG A 11 6.93 16.46 -6.18
CA ARG A 11 7.05 17.79 -6.80
C ARG A 11 5.73 18.55 -6.80
N LEU A 12 4.62 17.86 -7.04
CA LEU A 12 3.29 18.47 -6.96
C LEU A 12 2.91 18.84 -5.52
N ALA A 13 3.17 17.96 -4.56
CA ALA A 13 2.87 18.21 -3.15
C ALA A 13 3.61 19.44 -2.60
N ASP A 14 4.83 19.70 -3.06
CA ASP A 14 5.62 20.88 -2.68
C ASP A 14 5.05 22.20 -3.21
N THR A 15 4.18 22.16 -4.23
CA THR A 15 3.63 23.39 -4.82
C THR A 15 2.63 24.11 -3.92
N LYS A 16 2.04 23.42 -2.95
CA LYS A 16 0.96 23.99 -2.14
C LYS A 16 0.90 23.34 -0.75
N ARG A 17 0.88 24.19 0.27
CA ARG A 17 0.71 23.74 1.65
C ARG A 17 -0.62 22.97 1.82
N GLY A 18 -0.57 21.85 2.53
CA GLY A 18 -1.74 21.00 2.80
C GLY A 18 -1.99 19.91 1.74
N LEU A 19 -1.09 19.74 0.75
CA LEU A 19 -1.08 18.57 -0.11
C LEU A 19 -0.24 17.46 0.56
N PHE A 20 -0.77 16.25 0.49
CA PHE A 20 -0.13 15.04 1.00
C PHE A 20 -0.03 14.01 -0.12
N ALA A 21 0.87 13.04 0.04
CA ALA A 21 1.13 11.99 -0.93
C ALA A 21 1.05 10.60 -0.29
N THR A 22 0.92 9.59 -1.12
CA THR A 22 1.18 8.20 -0.79
C THR A 22 2.34 7.67 -1.64
N ALA A 23 3.08 6.70 -1.14
CA ALA A 23 4.18 6.10 -1.89
C ALA A 23 4.06 4.58 -1.86
N GLY A 24 4.03 3.97 -3.04
CA GLY A 24 3.87 2.53 -3.20
C GLY A 24 3.96 2.08 -4.65
N CYS A 25 3.72 0.79 -4.84
CA CYS A 25 3.66 0.14 -6.15
C CYS A 25 2.26 -0.42 -6.38
N HIS A 26 1.54 0.16 -7.32
CA HIS A 26 0.20 -0.29 -7.69
C HIS A 26 0.23 -1.74 -8.23
N PRO A 27 -0.79 -2.58 -8.00
CA PRO A 27 -0.84 -3.97 -8.48
C PRO A 27 -0.46 -4.13 -9.96
N THR A 28 -0.93 -3.25 -10.83
CA THR A 28 -0.63 -3.29 -12.27
C THR A 28 0.83 -2.97 -12.62
N ARG A 29 1.64 -2.52 -11.66
CA ARG A 29 3.05 -2.19 -11.81
C ARG A 29 3.98 -3.16 -11.09
N SER A 30 3.44 -4.23 -10.51
CA SER A 30 4.20 -5.15 -9.65
C SER A 30 5.39 -5.84 -10.37
N THR A 31 5.35 -5.96 -11.68
CA THR A 31 6.48 -6.48 -12.48
C THR A 31 7.69 -5.54 -12.50
N GLU A 32 7.54 -4.27 -12.13
CA GLU A 32 8.68 -3.36 -12.00
C GLU A 32 9.66 -3.82 -10.91
N LEU A 33 9.16 -4.52 -9.88
CA LEU A 33 10.02 -5.09 -8.85
C LEU A 33 11.01 -6.12 -9.39
N GLU A 34 10.62 -6.90 -10.40
CA GLU A 34 11.46 -7.93 -10.98
C GLU A 34 12.60 -7.31 -11.80
N SER A 35 12.28 -6.29 -12.58
CA SER A 35 13.26 -5.59 -13.40
C SER A 35 14.20 -4.68 -12.60
N TYR A 36 13.71 -4.08 -11.53
CA TYR A 36 14.52 -3.20 -10.65
C TYR A 36 15.31 -4.00 -9.59
N GLY A 37 14.83 -5.20 -9.25
CA GLY A 37 15.26 -6.00 -8.11
C GLY A 37 14.47 -5.63 -6.85
N ALA A 38 13.67 -6.58 -6.33
CA ALA A 38 12.71 -6.30 -5.26
C ALA A 38 13.32 -5.66 -4.00
N PRO A 39 14.51 -6.09 -3.49
CA PRO A 39 15.12 -5.44 -2.33
C PRO A 39 15.51 -3.98 -2.61
N ALA A 40 16.08 -3.71 -3.79
CA ALA A 40 16.48 -2.35 -4.17
C ALA A 40 15.28 -1.42 -4.33
N TYR A 41 14.19 -1.91 -4.95
CA TYR A 41 12.94 -1.17 -5.10
C TYR A 41 12.32 -0.81 -3.75
N MET A 42 12.21 -1.77 -2.82
CA MET A 42 11.66 -1.53 -1.49
C MET A 42 12.53 -0.59 -0.65
N ASN A 43 13.85 -0.69 -0.75
CA ASN A 43 14.76 0.26 -0.09
C ASN A 43 14.59 1.67 -0.65
N ALA A 44 14.51 1.83 -1.97
CA ALA A 44 14.28 3.14 -2.59
C ALA A 44 12.93 3.75 -2.16
N LEU A 45 11.84 2.96 -2.10
CA LEU A 45 10.55 3.42 -1.56
C LEU A 45 10.69 3.84 -0.09
N LYS A 46 11.37 3.04 0.73
CA LYS A 46 11.60 3.35 2.14
C LYS A 46 12.34 4.66 2.32
N ASP A 47 13.43 4.86 1.58
CA ASP A 47 14.25 6.07 1.66
C ASP A 47 13.43 7.32 1.27
N VAL A 48 12.63 7.22 0.20
CA VAL A 48 11.74 8.31 -0.23
C VAL A 48 10.68 8.61 0.83
N ILE A 49 10.06 7.60 1.43
CA ILE A 49 9.06 7.77 2.49
C ILE A 49 9.67 8.48 3.70
N LEU A 50 10.82 8.02 4.18
CA LEU A 50 11.46 8.58 5.37
C LEU A 50 11.99 10.00 5.17
N ALA A 51 12.37 10.35 3.93
CA ALA A 51 12.86 11.68 3.58
C ALA A 51 11.75 12.73 3.38
N ASN A 52 10.48 12.31 3.22
CA ASN A 52 9.40 13.21 2.82
C ASN A 52 8.19 13.15 3.77
N PRO A 53 8.09 14.04 4.76
CA PRO A 53 6.99 14.02 5.75
C PRO A 53 5.59 14.26 5.17
N CYS A 54 5.47 14.72 3.92
CA CYS A 54 4.19 14.83 3.23
C CYS A 54 3.65 13.47 2.76
N ILE A 55 4.45 12.39 2.78
CA ILE A 55 3.98 11.04 2.53
C ILE A 55 3.30 10.51 3.79
N VAL A 56 2.00 10.28 3.71
CA VAL A 56 1.16 9.92 4.86
C VAL A 56 0.68 8.47 4.87
N ALA A 57 0.92 7.71 3.80
CA ALA A 57 0.56 6.29 3.73
C ALA A 57 1.47 5.52 2.76
N VAL A 58 1.61 4.22 2.99
CA VAL A 58 2.19 3.29 2.02
C VAL A 58 1.10 2.85 1.04
N GLY A 59 1.31 3.04 -0.23
CA GLY A 59 0.37 2.71 -1.29
C GLY A 59 0.39 3.73 -2.44
N GLU A 60 -0.46 3.52 -3.43
CA GLU A 60 -1.51 2.52 -3.54
C GLU A 60 -0.91 1.12 -3.71
N CYS A 61 -1.28 0.17 -2.86
CA CYS A 61 -0.79 -1.21 -2.91
C CYS A 61 -1.95 -2.21 -2.72
N GLY A 62 -1.78 -3.44 -3.15
CA GLY A 62 -2.84 -4.45 -3.04
C GLY A 62 -2.90 -5.38 -4.24
N LEU A 63 -4.13 -5.75 -4.65
CA LEU A 63 -4.38 -6.71 -5.73
C LEU A 63 -5.46 -6.20 -6.70
N ASP A 64 -5.25 -6.43 -8.00
CA ASP A 64 -6.19 -6.14 -9.09
C ASP A 64 -6.20 -7.31 -10.08
N TYR A 65 -7.15 -8.23 -9.91
CA TYR A 65 -7.25 -9.41 -10.77
C TYR A 65 -8.06 -9.16 -12.05
N ASP A 66 -8.72 -8.01 -12.17
CA ASP A 66 -9.33 -7.59 -13.44
C ASP A 66 -8.26 -7.15 -14.46
N ARG A 67 -7.03 -6.87 -13.98
CA ARG A 67 -5.93 -6.33 -14.79
C ARG A 67 -4.68 -7.19 -14.80
N LEU A 68 -4.85 -8.52 -14.81
CA LEU A 68 -3.73 -9.49 -14.84
C LEU A 68 -2.85 -9.40 -16.10
N HIS A 69 -3.34 -8.79 -17.16
CA HIS A 69 -2.57 -8.55 -18.38
C HIS A 69 -1.44 -7.51 -18.22
N PHE A 70 -1.50 -6.66 -17.19
CA PHE A 70 -0.40 -5.74 -16.84
C PHE A 70 0.61 -6.41 -15.91
N SER A 71 0.13 -7.20 -14.95
CA SER A 71 0.97 -7.85 -13.95
C SER A 71 0.28 -9.12 -13.46
N PRO A 72 0.92 -10.30 -13.56
CA PRO A 72 0.30 -11.56 -13.14
C PRO A 72 0.05 -11.61 -11.64
N ALA A 73 -0.91 -12.46 -11.22
CA ALA A 73 -1.37 -12.52 -9.83
C ALA A 73 -0.25 -12.79 -8.82
N ASP A 74 0.69 -13.67 -9.15
CA ASP A 74 1.80 -14.02 -8.28
C ASP A 74 2.78 -12.85 -8.07
N ALA A 75 3.05 -12.05 -9.12
CA ALA A 75 3.85 -10.83 -9.01
C ALA A 75 3.13 -9.78 -8.13
N GLN A 76 1.81 -9.59 -8.33
CA GLN A 76 1.02 -8.71 -7.49
C GLN A 76 1.05 -9.14 -6.02
N GLN A 77 0.86 -10.43 -5.73
CA GLN A 77 0.89 -10.96 -4.38
C GLN A 77 2.26 -10.78 -3.71
N ARG A 78 3.37 -11.03 -4.44
CA ARG A 78 4.73 -10.80 -3.92
C ARG A 78 4.95 -9.32 -3.59
N CYS A 79 4.58 -8.44 -4.51
CA CYS A 79 4.70 -6.99 -4.33
C CYS A 79 3.88 -6.49 -3.14
N PHE A 80 2.65 -6.96 -3.00
CA PHE A 80 1.77 -6.59 -1.89
C PHE A 80 2.37 -6.99 -0.54
N LYS A 81 2.85 -8.23 -0.38
CA LYS A 81 3.51 -8.69 0.85
C LYS A 81 4.71 -7.83 1.24
N LEU A 82 5.55 -7.46 0.26
CA LEU A 82 6.72 -6.62 0.52
C LEU A 82 6.33 -5.22 0.98
N GLN A 83 5.25 -4.66 0.43
CA GLN A 83 4.75 -3.36 0.85
C GLN A 83 4.08 -3.38 2.23
N LEU A 84 3.44 -4.48 2.63
CA LEU A 84 2.97 -4.66 4.01
C LEU A 84 4.15 -4.63 4.99
N GLN A 85 5.23 -5.37 4.70
CA GLN A 85 6.46 -5.35 5.50
C GLN A 85 7.12 -3.96 5.53
N LEU A 86 7.08 -3.23 4.41
CA LEU A 86 7.55 -1.84 4.38
C LEU A 86 6.71 -0.94 5.29
N ALA A 87 5.39 -1.05 5.24
CA ALA A 87 4.48 -0.27 6.09
C ALA A 87 4.71 -0.52 7.58
N GLU A 88 4.95 -1.78 7.98
CA GLU A 88 5.36 -2.14 9.36
C GLU A 88 6.66 -1.44 9.77
N GLN A 89 7.65 -1.39 8.88
CA GLN A 89 8.95 -0.77 9.17
C GLN A 89 8.87 0.75 9.30
N VAL A 90 8.12 1.41 8.40
CA VAL A 90 8.00 2.88 8.39
C VAL A 90 6.89 3.40 9.29
N ARG A 91 6.05 2.49 9.83
CA ARG A 91 4.93 2.80 10.73
C ARG A 91 3.94 3.82 10.14
N LEU A 92 3.60 3.64 8.88
CA LEU A 92 2.57 4.42 8.19
C LEU A 92 1.34 3.55 7.89
N PRO A 93 0.14 4.15 7.83
CA PRO A 93 -1.06 3.47 7.39
C PRO A 93 -0.96 3.04 5.92
N LEU A 94 -1.88 2.18 5.51
CA LEU A 94 -1.96 1.66 4.15
C LEU A 94 -3.02 2.39 3.33
N PHE A 95 -2.71 2.68 2.08
CA PHE A 95 -3.66 3.07 1.04
C PHE A 95 -3.83 1.89 0.08
N LEU A 96 -4.97 1.18 0.21
CA LEU A 96 -5.15 -0.17 -0.30
C LEU A 96 -6.06 -0.21 -1.52
N HIS A 97 -5.69 -1.10 -2.46
CA HIS A 97 -6.47 -1.46 -3.65
C HIS A 97 -6.88 -2.93 -3.61
N SER A 98 -8.18 -3.20 -3.79
CA SER A 98 -8.69 -4.57 -3.91
C SER A 98 -9.76 -4.65 -5.00
N ARG A 99 -9.47 -5.39 -6.08
CA ARG A 99 -10.41 -5.59 -7.19
C ARG A 99 -10.35 -7.03 -7.69
N GLY A 100 -11.48 -7.73 -7.64
CA GLY A 100 -11.60 -9.12 -8.09
C GLY A 100 -10.70 -10.11 -7.35
N ALA A 101 -10.18 -9.76 -6.15
CA ALA A 101 -9.11 -10.48 -5.48
C ALA A 101 -9.33 -10.67 -3.97
N HIS A 102 -10.56 -10.52 -3.49
CA HIS A 102 -10.89 -10.44 -2.06
C HIS A 102 -10.26 -11.56 -1.22
N THR A 103 -10.41 -12.82 -1.63
CA THR A 103 -9.90 -13.98 -0.88
C THR A 103 -8.38 -13.90 -0.66
N ASP A 104 -7.62 -13.63 -1.71
CA ASP A 104 -6.17 -13.51 -1.61
C ASP A 104 -5.76 -12.24 -0.89
N PHE A 105 -6.49 -11.14 -1.10
CA PHE A 105 -6.24 -9.88 -0.42
C PHE A 105 -6.35 -10.04 1.12
N VAL A 106 -7.44 -10.64 1.60
CA VAL A 106 -7.64 -10.89 3.03
C VAL A 106 -6.62 -11.90 3.57
N ARG A 107 -6.35 -12.98 2.83
CA ARG A 107 -5.37 -14.00 3.22
C ARG A 107 -3.97 -13.39 3.41
N ILE A 108 -3.59 -12.45 2.55
CA ILE A 108 -2.27 -11.79 2.60
C ILE A 108 -2.22 -10.71 3.69
N LEU A 109 -3.27 -9.88 3.81
CA LEU A 109 -3.30 -8.76 4.75
C LEU A 109 -3.45 -9.21 6.21
N ARG A 110 -4.31 -10.21 6.47
CA ARG A 110 -4.70 -10.62 7.84
C ARG A 110 -3.53 -10.91 8.78
N PRO A 111 -2.45 -11.61 8.39
CA PRO A 111 -1.30 -11.85 9.27
C PRO A 111 -0.58 -10.59 9.73
N HIS A 112 -0.70 -9.48 9.00
CA HIS A 112 -0.02 -8.22 9.26
C HIS A 112 -0.84 -7.23 10.11
N LEU A 113 -2.15 -7.50 10.34
CA LEU A 113 -3.04 -6.54 11.01
C LEU A 113 -2.59 -6.13 12.41
N SER A 114 -1.99 -7.05 13.18
CA SER A 114 -1.53 -6.76 14.54
C SER A 114 -0.30 -5.84 14.57
N SER A 115 0.62 -6.00 13.62
CA SER A 115 1.85 -5.21 13.53
C SER A 115 1.64 -3.86 12.83
N LEU A 116 0.60 -3.75 11.99
CA LEU A 116 0.23 -2.52 11.28
C LEU A 116 -0.62 -1.55 12.10
N ARG A 117 -1.12 -1.97 13.27
CA ARG A 117 -1.88 -1.06 14.14
C ARG A 117 -1.03 0.11 14.58
N LEU A 118 -1.51 1.31 14.31
CA LEU A 118 -0.81 2.56 14.62
C LEU A 118 -1.22 3.15 15.98
N ASP A 119 -2.26 2.61 16.59
CA ASP A 119 -2.78 3.11 17.85
C ASP A 119 -1.87 2.72 19.01
N HIS A 120 -1.29 3.72 19.62
CA HIS A 120 -0.55 3.61 20.89
C HIS A 120 -1.48 3.70 22.12
N THR A 121 -2.79 3.84 21.91
CA THR A 121 -3.81 3.86 22.95
C THR A 121 -4.51 2.51 23.02
N GLU A 122 -4.89 2.08 24.22
CA GLU A 122 -5.73 0.90 24.42
C GLU A 122 -6.96 1.00 23.49
N PRO A 123 -7.28 -0.08 22.75
CA PRO A 123 -8.39 -0.05 21.81
C PRO A 123 -9.69 0.20 22.56
N THR A 124 -10.33 1.33 22.33
CA THR A 124 -11.72 1.50 22.76
C THR A 124 -12.63 0.64 21.87
N PRO A 125 -13.82 0.24 22.34
CA PRO A 125 -14.77 -0.51 21.51
C PRO A 125 -15.11 0.17 20.17
N GLU A 126 -14.91 1.48 20.09
CA GLU A 126 -15.16 2.31 18.91
C GLU A 126 -13.92 2.50 18.03
N SER A 127 -12.69 2.47 18.60
CA SER A 127 -11.43 2.52 17.85
C SER A 127 -10.89 1.12 17.65
N LYS A 128 -11.35 0.41 16.63
CA LYS A 128 -10.82 -0.93 16.28
C LYS A 128 -9.42 -0.87 15.65
N GLY A 129 -8.64 0.20 15.87
CA GLY A 129 -7.30 0.38 15.34
C GLY A 129 -7.28 0.24 13.81
N SER A 130 -7.42 1.35 13.09
CA SER A 130 -7.36 1.34 11.63
C SER A 130 -5.93 1.09 11.16
N VAL A 131 -5.74 0.15 10.25
CA VAL A 131 -4.44 -0.11 9.60
C VAL A 131 -4.31 0.62 8.26
N GLY A 132 -5.40 1.19 7.75
CA GLY A 132 -5.44 1.87 6.47
C GLY A 132 -6.84 1.99 5.91
N VAL A 133 -6.93 2.37 4.64
CA VAL A 133 -8.19 2.49 3.90
C VAL A 133 -8.12 1.69 2.60
N VAL A 134 -9.17 0.94 2.30
CA VAL A 134 -9.40 0.35 0.97
C VAL A 134 -10.19 1.37 0.16
N HIS A 135 -9.54 2.01 -0.79
CA HIS A 135 -10.21 3.04 -1.58
C HIS A 135 -10.96 2.44 -2.77
N SER A 136 -12.01 3.13 -3.23
CA SER A 136 -12.83 2.72 -4.39
C SER A 136 -13.28 1.24 -4.32
N PHE A 137 -13.67 0.79 -3.13
CA PHE A 137 -14.11 -0.58 -2.92
C PHE A 137 -15.34 -0.88 -3.78
N THR A 138 -15.28 -1.96 -4.58
CA THR A 138 -16.34 -2.40 -5.50
C THR A 138 -16.84 -3.82 -5.20
N GLY A 139 -16.44 -4.37 -4.06
CA GLY A 139 -16.87 -5.70 -3.61
C GLY A 139 -18.29 -5.72 -3.04
N THR A 140 -18.70 -6.90 -2.60
CA THR A 140 -20.01 -7.12 -1.98
C THR A 140 -20.04 -6.64 -0.52
N LEU A 141 -21.24 -6.56 0.06
CA LEU A 141 -21.40 -6.24 1.48
C LEU A 141 -20.72 -7.29 2.38
N ASP A 142 -20.80 -8.57 2.01
CA ASP A 142 -20.16 -9.65 2.76
C ASP A 142 -18.62 -9.56 2.74
N GLU A 143 -18.04 -9.07 1.64
CA GLU A 143 -16.61 -8.84 1.53
C GLU A 143 -16.12 -7.60 2.32
N MET A 144 -17.05 -6.72 2.70
CA MET A 144 -16.73 -5.52 3.48
C MET A 144 -16.67 -5.80 4.99
N GLN A 145 -17.27 -6.89 5.47
CA GLN A 145 -17.31 -7.32 6.87
C GLN A 145 -16.11 -8.18 7.27
#